data_7652917e539f61799e33b994dd5cda56
#
_entry.id   7652917e539f61799e33b994dd5cda56
#
_cell.length_a   1.000
_cell.length_b   1.000
_cell.length_c   1.000
_cell.angle_alpha   90.00
_cell.angle_beta   90.00
_cell.angle_gamma   90.00
#
_symmetry.space_group_name_H-M   'P 1'
#
loop_
_entity.id
_entity.type
_entity.pdbx_description
1 polymer ?
#
loop_
_entity_poly.entity_id
_entity_poly.type
_entity_poly.pdbx_seq_one_letter_code
_entity_poly.pdbx_strand_id
1 'polypeptide(L)'
;MVFTKAQAKSLAILDVARSLGMEMKRKSHREYYWAEHDSFKIDMLKNTWHWYARGTYGDTISLVQEMRNVSYSTAMKFLETGQFPEAKPMEEVRQPFRYTLAAYEQPFKEARTYLKETRGLSNETINFFLDKGVIAQARRRDREGFTEDVLVFKYLDK
;
A
#
# COMPACT_ATOMS: atom_id res chain seq x y z
N MET A 1 -3.97 19.20 -24.48
CA MET A 1 -2.85 18.23 -24.63
C MET A 1 -2.78 17.45 -23.32
N VAL A 2 -2.74 16.14 -23.35
CA VAL A 2 -2.71 15.34 -22.10
C VAL A 2 -1.26 15.21 -21.64
N PHE A 3 -0.97 15.59 -20.38
CA PHE A 3 0.35 15.45 -19.78
C PHE A 3 0.66 13.96 -19.56
N THR A 4 1.75 13.50 -20.15
CA THR A 4 2.10 12.08 -20.21
C THR A 4 3.10 11.68 -19.13
N LYS A 5 3.16 10.39 -18.80
CA LYS A 5 4.18 9.81 -17.91
C LYS A 5 5.60 10.11 -18.39
N ALA A 6 5.84 10.08 -19.72
CA ALA A 6 7.14 10.38 -20.27
C ALA A 6 7.54 11.84 -20.03
N GLN A 7 6.63 12.77 -20.21
CA GLN A 7 6.85 14.19 -19.90
C GLN A 7 7.12 14.40 -18.39
N ALA A 8 6.36 13.76 -17.51
CA ALA A 8 6.61 13.82 -16.07
C ALA A 8 8.02 13.34 -15.70
N LYS A 9 8.46 12.22 -16.28
CA LYS A 9 9.82 11.68 -16.04
C LYS A 9 10.95 12.52 -16.65
N SER A 10 10.67 13.31 -17.69
CA SER A 10 11.68 14.18 -18.33
C SER A 10 11.88 15.51 -17.59
N LEU A 11 11.02 15.85 -16.63
CA LEU A 11 11.24 17.04 -15.80
C LEU A 11 12.55 16.91 -15.01
N ALA A 12 13.28 18.03 -14.87
CA ALA A 12 14.51 18.03 -14.09
C ALA A 12 14.22 17.71 -12.62
N ILE A 13 14.69 16.57 -12.15
CA ILE A 13 14.40 16.06 -10.80
C ILE A 13 14.85 17.02 -9.70
N LEU A 14 15.90 17.79 -9.93
CA LEU A 14 16.39 18.80 -9.00
C LEU A 14 15.36 19.94 -8.83
N ASP A 15 14.72 20.37 -9.91
CA ASP A 15 13.71 21.42 -9.86
C ASP A 15 12.43 20.92 -9.22
N VAL A 16 12.08 19.66 -9.46
CA VAL A 16 10.97 18.99 -8.75
C VAL A 16 11.26 18.92 -7.24
N ALA A 17 12.47 18.52 -6.83
CA ALA A 17 12.84 18.49 -5.41
C ALA A 17 12.76 19.89 -4.77
N ARG A 18 13.22 20.92 -5.46
CA ARG A 18 13.11 22.32 -4.98
C ARG A 18 11.65 22.79 -4.87
N SER A 19 10.81 22.44 -5.82
CA SER A 19 9.37 22.79 -5.78
C SER A 19 8.63 22.06 -4.64
N LEU A 20 9.18 20.94 -4.16
CA LEU A 20 8.70 20.25 -2.97
C LEU A 20 9.20 20.90 -1.66
N GLY A 21 9.99 21.97 -1.74
CA GLY A 21 10.55 22.66 -0.58
C GLY A 21 11.86 22.07 -0.05
N MET A 22 12.49 21.16 -0.79
CA MET A 22 13.73 20.52 -0.35
C MET A 22 14.93 21.44 -0.60
N GLU A 23 15.70 21.73 0.43
CA GLU A 23 16.98 22.46 0.31
C GLU A 23 18.05 21.52 -0.24
N MET A 24 18.34 21.62 -1.55
CA MET A 24 19.28 20.76 -2.24
C MET A 24 20.66 21.42 -2.33
N LYS A 25 21.67 20.77 -1.74
CA LYS A 25 23.06 21.22 -1.78
C LYS A 25 23.86 20.42 -2.81
N ARG A 26 24.72 21.12 -3.54
CA ARG A 26 25.57 20.51 -4.54
C ARG A 26 26.74 19.78 -3.89
N LYS A 27 26.93 18.51 -4.23
CA LYS A 27 28.08 17.72 -3.83
C LYS A 27 29.16 17.65 -4.94
N SER A 28 28.70 17.51 -6.19
CA SER A 28 29.56 17.49 -7.37
C SER A 28 28.82 18.09 -8.57
N HIS A 29 29.44 18.08 -9.76
CA HIS A 29 28.76 18.50 -10.99
C HIS A 29 27.53 17.62 -11.34
N ARG A 30 27.47 16.42 -10.81
CA ARG A 30 26.47 15.39 -11.11
C ARG A 30 25.52 15.10 -9.94
N GLU A 31 25.98 15.28 -8.70
CA GLU A 31 25.31 14.80 -7.50
C GLU A 31 24.90 15.97 -6.60
N TYR A 32 23.63 15.93 -6.16
CA TYR A 32 23.09 16.80 -5.11
C TYR A 32 22.63 15.95 -3.93
N TYR A 33 22.58 16.54 -2.74
CA TYR A 33 22.03 15.91 -1.54
C TYR A 33 21.07 16.87 -0.83
N TRP A 34 20.13 16.32 -0.07
CA TRP A 34 19.18 17.11 0.72
C TRP A 34 19.85 17.57 2.02
N ALA A 35 19.78 18.88 2.33
CA ALA A 35 20.48 19.46 3.47
C ALA A 35 20.05 18.87 4.82
N GLU A 36 18.78 18.50 4.97
CA GLU A 36 18.23 17.89 6.18
C GLU A 36 18.52 16.38 6.28
N HIS A 37 18.75 15.71 5.16
CA HIS A 37 18.98 14.28 5.06
C HIS A 37 20.07 13.97 4.03
N ASP A 38 21.32 13.97 4.44
CA ASP A 38 22.49 13.78 3.58
C ASP A 38 22.54 12.40 2.89
N SER A 39 21.82 11.42 3.43
CA SER A 39 21.61 10.11 2.81
C SER A 39 20.66 10.15 1.60
N PHE A 40 19.91 11.24 1.41
CA PHE A 40 19.11 11.45 0.21
C PHE A 40 19.94 12.14 -0.86
N LYS A 41 20.01 11.53 -2.04
CA LYS A 41 20.84 12.02 -3.15
C LYS A 41 20.07 12.02 -4.47
N ILE A 42 20.43 12.99 -5.33
CA ILE A 42 19.95 13.12 -6.70
C ILE A 42 21.12 12.93 -7.65
N ASP A 43 20.96 12.07 -8.64
CA ASP A 43 21.85 11.94 -9.80
C ASP A 43 21.26 12.70 -10.99
N MET A 44 21.89 13.82 -11.34
CA MET A 44 21.44 14.70 -12.42
C MET A 44 21.54 14.08 -13.81
N LEU A 45 22.50 13.18 -14.04
CA LEU A 45 22.67 12.54 -15.35
C LEU A 45 21.60 11.47 -15.60
N LYS A 46 21.26 10.74 -14.56
CA LYS A 46 20.22 9.70 -14.62
C LYS A 46 18.82 10.24 -14.41
N ASN A 47 18.71 11.48 -13.93
CA ASN A 47 17.46 12.10 -13.52
C ASN A 47 16.69 11.26 -12.48
N THR A 48 17.43 10.73 -11.49
CA THR A 48 16.93 9.83 -10.45
C THR A 48 17.34 10.28 -9.06
N TRP A 49 16.59 9.82 -8.06
CA TRP A 49 16.92 10.01 -6.66
C TRP A 49 17.13 8.68 -5.95
N HIS A 50 17.86 8.70 -4.83
CA HIS A 50 18.06 7.56 -3.95
C HIS A 50 18.15 8.02 -2.51
N TRP A 51 17.36 7.40 -1.62
CA TRP A 51 17.41 7.63 -0.18
C TRP A 51 18.04 6.42 0.50
N TYR A 52 19.34 6.47 0.71
CA TYR A 52 20.13 5.34 1.21
C TYR A 52 19.67 4.86 2.59
N ALA A 53 19.30 5.78 3.51
CA ALA A 53 18.83 5.42 4.84
C ALA A 53 17.49 4.67 4.85
N ARG A 54 16.67 4.84 3.80
CA ARG A 54 15.37 4.18 3.67
C ARG A 54 15.38 3.05 2.63
N GLY A 55 16.44 2.92 1.85
CA GLY A 55 16.51 1.96 0.75
C GLY A 55 15.52 2.23 -0.40
N THR A 56 15.01 3.47 -0.50
CA THR A 56 14.06 3.88 -1.55
C THR A 56 14.74 4.68 -2.64
N TYR A 57 14.26 4.55 -3.86
CA TYR A 57 14.81 5.25 -5.03
C TYR A 57 13.76 5.37 -6.14
N GLY A 58 14.03 6.26 -7.12
CA GLY A 58 13.15 6.36 -8.26
C GLY A 58 13.33 7.57 -9.14
N ASP A 59 12.27 7.91 -9.86
CA ASP A 59 12.16 9.03 -10.78
C ASP A 59 11.40 10.23 -10.16
N THR A 60 11.11 11.24 -10.98
CA THR A 60 10.38 12.44 -10.55
C THR A 60 8.99 12.14 -9.98
N ILE A 61 8.28 11.16 -10.54
CA ILE A 61 6.94 10.81 -10.08
C ILE A 61 7.01 10.18 -8.70
N SER A 62 7.88 9.18 -8.54
CA SER A 62 8.08 8.52 -7.26
C SER A 62 8.66 9.45 -6.19
N LEU A 63 9.43 10.47 -6.58
CA LEU A 63 9.89 11.51 -5.66
C LEU A 63 8.70 12.25 -5.03
N VAL A 64 7.76 12.71 -5.85
CA VAL A 64 6.56 13.40 -5.34
C VAL A 64 5.73 12.51 -4.45
N GLN A 65 5.55 11.24 -4.84
CA GLN A 65 4.82 10.25 -4.04
C GLN A 65 5.47 10.01 -2.68
N GLU A 66 6.78 9.79 -2.64
CA GLU A 66 7.54 9.54 -1.41
C GLU A 66 7.52 10.75 -0.46
N MET A 67 7.77 11.95 -1.01
CA MET A 67 7.91 13.16 -0.20
C MET A 67 6.58 13.69 0.35
N ARG A 68 5.48 13.43 -0.33
CA ARG A 68 4.15 13.95 0.04
C ARG A 68 3.14 12.88 0.42
N ASN A 69 3.55 11.61 0.35
CA ASN A 69 2.66 10.46 0.60
C ASN A 69 1.34 10.54 -0.18
N VAL A 70 1.44 10.82 -1.48
CA VAL A 70 0.29 11.01 -2.36
C VAL A 70 0.16 9.91 -3.40
N SER A 71 -1.04 9.79 -3.98
CA SER A 71 -1.30 8.84 -5.05
C SER A 71 -0.55 9.21 -6.34
N TYR A 72 -0.39 8.23 -7.25
CA TYR A 72 0.18 8.46 -8.57
C TYR A 72 -0.55 9.57 -9.34
N SER A 73 -1.88 9.59 -9.32
CA SER A 73 -2.69 10.61 -10.01
C SER A 73 -2.46 12.01 -9.44
N THR A 74 -2.31 12.13 -8.13
CA THR A 74 -2.00 13.40 -7.45
C THR A 74 -0.60 13.87 -7.78
N ALA A 75 0.39 12.96 -7.79
CA ALA A 75 1.76 13.26 -8.18
C ALA A 75 1.84 13.75 -9.63
N MET A 76 1.13 13.10 -10.56
CA MET A 76 1.05 13.53 -11.96
C MET A 76 0.45 14.93 -12.13
N LYS A 77 -0.63 15.25 -11.40
CA LYS A 77 -1.21 16.59 -11.42
C LYS A 77 -0.25 17.65 -10.89
N PHE A 78 0.44 17.35 -9.81
CA PHE A 78 1.46 18.26 -9.29
C PHE A 78 2.58 18.51 -10.31
N LEU A 79 3.08 17.47 -10.97
CA LEU A 79 4.13 17.60 -11.99
C LEU A 79 3.66 18.37 -13.23
N GLU A 80 2.37 18.30 -13.56
CA GLU A 80 1.77 19.05 -14.66
C GLU A 80 1.57 20.55 -14.33
N THR A 81 1.06 20.85 -13.13
CA THR A 81 0.60 22.19 -12.77
C THR A 81 1.53 22.94 -11.83
N GLY A 82 2.47 22.27 -11.19
CA GLY A 82 3.31 22.81 -10.12
C GLY A 82 2.56 23.00 -8.78
N GLN A 83 1.28 22.60 -8.71
CA GLN A 83 0.44 22.78 -7.53
C GLN A 83 -0.16 21.44 -7.11
N PHE A 84 -0.18 21.17 -5.80
CA PHE A 84 -0.99 20.07 -5.30
C PHE A 84 -2.47 20.46 -5.49
N PRO A 85 -3.30 19.58 -6.05
CA PRO A 85 -4.73 19.81 -6.05
C PRO A 85 -5.15 20.07 -4.61
N GLU A 86 -5.95 21.12 -4.40
CA GLU A 86 -6.55 21.35 -3.08
C GLU A 86 -7.06 20.02 -2.56
N ALA A 87 -6.58 19.64 -1.38
CA ALA A 87 -7.06 18.46 -0.72
C ALA A 87 -8.56 18.73 -0.48
N LYS A 88 -9.41 18.22 -1.38
CA LYS A 88 -10.77 17.94 -0.91
C LYS A 88 -10.54 17.10 0.32
N PRO A 89 -11.10 17.46 1.49
CA PRO A 89 -11.05 16.59 2.62
C PRO A 89 -11.53 15.24 2.09
N MET A 90 -10.62 14.31 1.90
CA MET A 90 -11.02 12.92 1.77
C MET A 90 -11.62 12.66 3.15
N GLU A 91 -12.93 12.84 3.27
CA GLU A 91 -13.63 12.04 4.23
C GLU A 91 -13.11 10.64 3.97
N GLU A 92 -12.17 10.21 4.83
CA GLU A 92 -11.88 8.81 4.97
C GLU A 92 -13.18 8.17 5.45
N VAL A 93 -14.10 8.01 4.53
CA VAL A 93 -15.09 6.97 4.66
C VAL A 93 -14.26 5.71 4.42
N ARG A 94 -13.47 5.36 5.43
CA ARG A 94 -13.10 3.98 5.66
C ARG A 94 -14.44 3.29 5.84
N GLN A 95 -15.03 2.89 4.73
CA GLN A 95 -16.07 1.89 4.83
C GLN A 95 -15.39 0.75 5.57
N PRO A 96 -15.87 0.42 6.77
CA PRO A 96 -15.28 -0.70 7.50
C PRO A 96 -15.29 -1.85 6.51
N PHE A 97 -14.14 -2.49 6.34
CA PHE A 97 -14.00 -3.65 5.47
C PHE A 97 -15.07 -4.66 5.91
N ARG A 98 -16.22 -4.62 5.24
CA ARG A 98 -17.30 -5.56 5.45
C ARG A 98 -16.93 -6.82 4.68
N TYR A 99 -16.23 -7.69 5.36
CA TYR A 99 -16.07 -9.04 4.87
C TYR A 99 -17.44 -9.73 4.93
N THR A 100 -18.10 -9.81 3.78
CA THR A 100 -19.39 -10.52 3.65
C THR A 100 -19.13 -12.02 3.59
N LEU A 101 -18.68 -12.57 4.71
CA LEU A 101 -18.46 -14.02 4.83
C LEU A 101 -19.75 -14.80 4.65
N ALA A 102 -20.88 -14.21 5.03
CA ALA A 102 -22.21 -14.84 4.97
C ALA A 102 -22.57 -15.41 3.58
N ALA A 103 -22.08 -14.79 2.50
CA ALA A 103 -22.33 -15.29 1.14
C ALA A 103 -21.50 -16.55 0.79
N TYR A 104 -20.48 -16.88 1.57
CA TYR A 104 -19.54 -17.96 1.33
C TYR A 104 -19.44 -18.95 2.49
N GLU A 105 -20.23 -18.74 3.56
CA GLU A 105 -20.26 -19.67 4.69
C GLU A 105 -20.77 -21.05 4.23
N GLN A 106 -20.03 -22.05 4.66
CA GLN A 106 -20.33 -23.47 4.41
C GLN A 106 -20.62 -24.18 5.74
N PRO A 107 -21.31 -25.33 5.70
CA PRO A 107 -21.44 -26.17 6.89
C PRO A 107 -20.07 -26.49 7.49
N PHE A 108 -19.94 -26.37 8.81
CA PHE A 108 -18.67 -26.55 9.53
C PHE A 108 -18.31 -28.04 9.67
N LYS A 109 -17.98 -28.68 8.56
CA LYS A 109 -17.69 -30.11 8.49
C LYS A 109 -16.20 -30.38 8.29
N GLU A 110 -15.64 -29.91 7.19
CA GLU A 110 -14.23 -30.07 6.82
C GLU A 110 -13.32 -29.37 7.83
N ALA A 111 -13.65 -28.16 8.23
CA ALA A 111 -12.95 -27.42 9.26
C ALA A 111 -12.99 -28.12 10.62
N ARG A 112 -14.10 -28.76 10.98
CA ARG A 112 -14.20 -29.57 12.21
C ARG A 112 -13.25 -30.77 12.17
N THR A 113 -13.23 -31.50 11.07
CA THR A 113 -12.32 -32.64 10.88
C THR A 113 -10.87 -32.19 11.01
N TYR A 114 -10.49 -31.11 10.34
CA TYR A 114 -9.15 -30.53 10.43
C TYR A 114 -8.78 -30.13 11.88
N LEU A 115 -9.67 -29.41 12.59
CA LEU A 115 -9.39 -28.97 13.95
C LEU A 115 -9.26 -30.16 14.92
N LYS A 116 -10.07 -31.21 14.72
CA LYS A 116 -10.01 -32.40 15.55
C LYS A 116 -8.82 -33.28 15.24
N GLU A 117 -8.62 -33.66 13.98
CA GLU A 117 -7.66 -34.69 13.58
C GLU A 117 -6.26 -34.12 13.41
N THR A 118 -6.14 -32.90 12.84
CA THR A 118 -4.83 -32.30 12.58
C THR A 118 -4.33 -31.44 13.73
N ARG A 119 -5.28 -30.72 14.41
CA ARG A 119 -4.95 -29.79 15.51
C ARG A 119 -5.21 -30.36 16.90
N GLY A 120 -5.82 -31.52 17.02
CA GLY A 120 -6.05 -32.22 18.28
C GLY A 120 -7.03 -31.53 19.22
N LEU A 121 -7.91 -30.64 18.71
CA LEU A 121 -8.87 -29.97 19.54
C LEU A 121 -10.06 -30.87 19.91
N SER A 122 -10.53 -30.80 21.16
CA SER A 122 -11.74 -31.52 21.58
C SER A 122 -12.99 -30.95 20.92
N ASN A 123 -14.01 -31.78 20.78
CA ASN A 123 -15.32 -31.35 20.28
C ASN A 123 -15.92 -30.23 21.14
N GLU A 124 -15.70 -30.25 22.44
CA GLU A 124 -16.16 -29.23 23.38
C GLU A 124 -15.54 -27.88 23.08
N THR A 125 -14.22 -27.85 22.87
CA THR A 125 -13.49 -26.63 22.49
C THR A 125 -13.98 -26.09 21.16
N ILE A 126 -14.16 -26.95 20.16
CA ILE A 126 -14.64 -26.54 18.84
C ILE A 126 -16.07 -25.96 18.94
N ASN A 127 -16.95 -26.63 19.68
CA ASN A 127 -18.33 -26.15 19.89
C ASN A 127 -18.35 -24.81 20.61
N PHE A 128 -17.51 -24.63 21.63
CA PHE A 128 -17.39 -23.34 22.35
C PHE A 128 -17.06 -22.17 21.37
N PHE A 129 -16.13 -22.36 20.45
CA PHE A 129 -15.80 -21.32 19.48
C PHE A 129 -16.90 -21.10 18.44
N LEU A 130 -17.60 -22.15 18.03
CA LEU A 130 -18.76 -22.05 17.13
C LEU A 130 -19.90 -21.30 17.79
N ASP A 131 -20.23 -21.62 19.03
CA ASP A 131 -21.32 -20.98 19.79
C ASP A 131 -21.04 -19.50 20.06
N LYS A 132 -19.76 -19.15 20.21
CA LYS A 132 -19.30 -17.74 20.27
C LYS A 132 -19.28 -17.04 18.91
N GLY A 133 -19.50 -17.75 17.82
CA GLY A 133 -19.48 -17.19 16.48
C GLY A 133 -18.11 -16.68 16.00
N VAL A 134 -17.01 -17.10 16.66
CA VAL A 134 -15.65 -16.61 16.34
C VAL A 134 -14.93 -17.44 15.28
N ILE A 135 -15.47 -18.61 14.94
CA ILE A 135 -14.95 -19.43 13.84
C ILE A 135 -16.07 -19.78 12.86
N ALA A 136 -15.70 -19.92 11.59
CA ALA A 136 -16.59 -20.38 10.53
C ALA A 136 -15.79 -21.13 9.45
N GLN A 137 -16.50 -21.91 8.65
CA GLN A 137 -15.94 -22.46 7.41
C GLN A 137 -16.48 -21.66 6.24
N ALA A 138 -15.61 -21.30 5.32
CA ALA A 138 -15.99 -20.61 4.10
C ALA A 138 -15.31 -21.25 2.90
N ARG A 139 -15.85 -21.02 1.71
CA ARG A 139 -15.25 -21.43 0.46
C ARG A 139 -14.64 -20.22 -0.22
N ARG A 140 -13.34 -20.29 -0.48
CA ARG A 140 -12.60 -19.24 -1.15
C ARG A 140 -12.21 -19.68 -2.56
N ARG A 141 -12.33 -18.76 -3.51
CA ARG A 141 -11.80 -18.93 -4.86
C ARG A 141 -10.45 -18.21 -4.96
N ASP A 142 -9.43 -18.91 -5.40
CA ASP A 142 -8.12 -18.31 -5.63
C ASP A 142 -8.09 -17.53 -6.97
N ARG A 143 -6.92 -16.95 -7.28
CA ARG A 143 -6.72 -16.16 -8.51
C ARG A 143 -6.75 -17.02 -9.78
N GLU A 144 -6.50 -18.31 -9.67
CA GLU A 144 -6.49 -19.28 -10.77
C GLU A 144 -7.85 -19.91 -10.96
N GLY A 145 -8.80 -19.63 -10.08
CA GLY A 145 -10.18 -20.10 -10.18
C GLY A 145 -10.47 -21.38 -9.40
N PHE A 146 -9.49 -21.96 -8.72
CA PHE A 146 -9.70 -23.11 -7.84
C PHE A 146 -10.44 -22.70 -6.58
N THR A 147 -11.31 -23.56 -6.09
CA THR A 147 -12.05 -23.35 -4.85
C THR A 147 -11.47 -24.22 -3.74
N GLU A 148 -11.22 -23.62 -2.60
CA GLU A 148 -10.74 -24.29 -1.39
C GLU A 148 -11.62 -23.96 -0.19
N ASP A 149 -11.80 -24.92 0.70
CA ASP A 149 -12.47 -24.69 1.97
C ASP A 149 -11.45 -24.11 2.97
N VAL A 150 -11.80 -23.00 3.59
CA VAL A 150 -10.93 -22.26 4.51
C VAL A 150 -11.59 -22.14 5.89
N LEU A 151 -10.77 -22.28 6.93
CA LEU A 151 -11.17 -21.95 8.30
C LEU A 151 -11.01 -20.44 8.50
N VAL A 152 -12.06 -19.79 8.98
CA VAL A 152 -12.11 -18.35 9.20
C VAL A 152 -12.22 -18.06 10.67
N PHE A 153 -11.40 -17.13 11.16
CA PHE A 153 -11.50 -16.54 12.48
C PHE A 153 -12.15 -15.16 12.37
N LYS A 154 -13.28 -14.97 13.07
CA LYS A 154 -14.00 -13.71 13.11
C LYS A 154 -13.53 -12.91 14.32
N TYR A 155 -13.04 -11.70 14.09
CA TYR A 155 -12.81 -10.74 15.18
C TYR A 155 -14.15 -10.05 15.48
N LEU A 156 -14.62 -10.22 16.71
CA LEU A 156 -15.77 -9.49 17.19
C LEU A 156 -15.26 -8.15 17.69
N ASP A 157 -15.56 -7.07 17.00
CA ASP A 157 -15.37 -5.72 17.52
C ASP A 157 -16.24 -5.56 18.77
N LYS A 158 -15.61 -5.03 19.84
CA LYS A 158 -16.30 -4.73 21.11
C LYS A 158 -17.13 -3.47 21.00
#